data_6a1535420b3c2097a850c62fffd006ef
#
_entry.id   6a1535420b3c2097a850c62fffd006ef
#
_cell.length_a   1.000
_cell.length_b   1.000
_cell.length_c   1.000
_cell.angle_alpha   90.00
_cell.angle_beta   90.00
_cell.angle_gamma   90.00
#
_symmetry.space_group_name_H-M   'P 1'
#
loop_
_entity.id
_entity.type
_entity.pdbx_description
1 polymer ?
#
loop_
_entity_poly.entity_id
_entity_poly.type
_entity_poly.pdbx_seq_one_letter_code
_entity_poly.pdbx_strand_id
1 'polypeptide(L)'
;MPFEYDEHKSAANAAKHGIGFDQAQALWFDPDLLVIPARTGDEPRSLAIGRIRGRHWAAVFTPRGENLRIISVRRARKEEVELYEGI
;
A
#
# COMPACT_ATOMS: atom_id res chain seq x y z
N MET A 1 9.56 4.91 -10.04
CA MET A 1 8.91 3.60 -10.23
C MET A 1 7.51 3.83 -10.78
N PRO A 2 7.17 3.23 -11.91
CA PRO A 2 5.85 3.45 -12.48
C PRO A 2 4.77 2.66 -11.74
N PHE A 3 3.67 3.34 -11.49
CA PHE A 3 2.51 2.75 -10.82
C PHE A 3 1.34 2.67 -11.79
N GLU A 4 0.52 1.66 -11.60
CA GLU A 4 -0.75 1.58 -12.29
C GLU A 4 -1.85 1.21 -11.31
N TYR A 5 -3.08 1.55 -11.64
CA TYR A 5 -4.24 1.23 -10.82
C TYR A 5 -5.52 1.60 -11.55
N ASP A 6 -6.62 1.08 -11.05
CA ASP A 6 -7.95 1.39 -11.56
C ASP A 6 -8.43 2.70 -10.92
N GLU A 7 -8.76 3.69 -11.75
CA GLU A 7 -9.19 5.02 -11.29
C GLU A 7 -10.47 4.97 -10.44
N HIS A 8 -11.41 4.09 -10.80
CA HIS A 8 -12.64 3.93 -10.02
C HIS A 8 -12.35 3.35 -8.65
N LYS A 9 -11.44 2.41 -8.57
CA LYS A 9 -11.03 1.83 -7.28
C LYS A 9 -10.28 2.83 -6.44
N SER A 10 -9.47 3.68 -7.07
CA SER A 10 -8.77 4.75 -6.36
C SER A 10 -9.76 5.72 -5.72
N ALA A 11 -10.77 6.14 -6.49
CA ALA A 11 -11.81 7.05 -5.98
C ALA A 11 -12.61 6.40 -4.84
N ALA A 12 -12.98 5.13 -4.99
CA ALA A 12 -13.70 4.40 -3.95
C ALA A 12 -12.84 4.25 -2.69
N ASN A 13 -11.55 4.01 -2.87
CA ASN A 13 -10.62 3.90 -1.75
C ASN A 13 -10.51 5.23 -1.00
N ALA A 14 -10.45 6.34 -1.73
CA ALA A 14 -10.40 7.67 -1.11
C ALA A 14 -11.67 7.95 -0.30
N ALA A 15 -12.83 7.56 -0.82
CA ALA A 15 -14.10 7.74 -0.12
C ALA A 15 -14.16 6.87 1.16
N LYS A 16 -13.64 5.66 1.10
CA LYS A 16 -13.74 4.70 2.21
C LYS A 16 -12.66 4.92 3.28
N HIS A 17 -11.43 5.17 2.85
CA HIS A 17 -10.28 5.20 3.75
C HIS A 17 -9.58 6.55 3.85
N GLY A 18 -10.03 7.53 3.09
CA GLY A 18 -9.45 8.87 3.11
C GLY A 18 -8.16 9.02 2.31
N ILE A 19 -7.82 8.05 1.47
CA ILE A 19 -6.62 8.09 0.65
C ILE A 19 -6.89 7.43 -0.71
N GLY A 20 -6.51 8.11 -1.78
CA GLY A 20 -6.54 7.54 -3.12
C GLY A 20 -5.21 6.88 -3.46
N PHE A 21 -5.18 6.15 -4.58
CA PHE A 21 -3.97 5.42 -4.97
C PHE A 21 -2.87 6.35 -5.46
N ASP A 22 -3.22 7.51 -6.00
CA ASP A 22 -2.24 8.54 -6.35
C ASP A 22 -1.48 9.03 -5.11
N GLN A 23 -2.19 9.28 -4.02
CA GLN A 23 -1.57 9.69 -2.76
C GLN A 23 -0.75 8.57 -2.13
N ALA A 24 -1.21 7.32 -2.27
CA ALA A 24 -0.53 6.17 -1.69
C ALA A 24 0.85 5.91 -2.28
N GLN A 25 1.14 6.44 -3.48
CA GLN A 25 2.47 6.33 -4.08
C GLN A 25 3.55 6.90 -3.19
N ALA A 26 3.20 7.85 -2.31
CA ALA A 26 4.14 8.45 -1.37
C ALA A 26 4.75 7.41 -0.39
N LEU A 27 4.10 6.27 -0.19
CA LEU A 27 4.67 5.20 0.63
C LEU A 27 6.05 4.76 0.12
N TRP A 28 6.24 4.76 -1.19
CA TRP A 28 7.50 4.31 -1.79
C TRP A 28 8.64 5.31 -1.65
N PHE A 29 8.36 6.50 -1.11
CA PHE A 29 9.41 7.45 -0.73
C PHE A 29 9.79 7.33 0.75
N ASP A 30 9.11 6.48 1.51
CA ASP A 30 9.44 6.24 2.91
C ASP A 30 10.71 5.36 2.96
N PRO A 31 11.82 5.86 3.54
CA PRO A 31 13.05 5.06 3.62
C PRO A 31 12.92 3.81 4.47
N ASP A 32 11.91 3.77 5.33
CA ASP A 32 11.66 2.62 6.21
C ASP A 32 10.55 1.71 5.71
N LEU A 33 10.11 1.89 4.46
CA LEU A 33 9.05 1.08 3.89
C LEU A 33 9.33 -0.42 4.08
N LEU A 34 8.35 -1.11 4.66
CA LEU A 34 8.43 -2.55 4.88
C LEU A 34 7.51 -3.26 3.88
N VAL A 35 8.05 -4.19 3.13
CA VAL A 35 7.27 -4.98 2.18
C VAL A 35 7.29 -6.44 2.62
N ILE A 36 6.10 -6.98 2.81
CA ILE A 36 5.93 -8.38 3.20
C ILE A 36 4.95 -9.07 2.25
N PRO A 37 5.02 -10.40 2.12
CA PRO A 37 4.03 -11.11 1.32
C PRO A 37 2.65 -10.96 1.90
N ALA A 38 1.65 -10.74 1.04
CA ALA A 38 0.26 -10.72 1.45
C ALA A 38 -0.37 -12.06 1.11
N ARG A 39 -1.30 -12.51 1.94
CA ARG A 39 -2.03 -13.75 1.66
C ARG A 39 -3.00 -13.51 0.53
N THR A 40 -2.89 -14.33 -0.51
CA THR A 40 -3.80 -14.26 -1.65
C THR A 40 -4.10 -15.67 -2.15
N GLY A 41 -5.16 -15.80 -2.91
CA GLY A 41 -5.52 -17.07 -3.53
C GLY A 41 -4.71 -17.37 -4.78
N ASP A 42 -4.76 -16.49 -5.77
CA ASP A 42 -4.36 -16.81 -7.12
C ASP A 42 -3.11 -16.11 -7.65
N GLU A 43 -2.82 -14.90 -7.22
CA GLU A 43 -1.67 -14.17 -7.74
C GLU A 43 -0.78 -13.66 -6.61
N PRO A 44 0.51 -13.52 -6.87
CA PRO A 44 1.41 -12.97 -5.83
C PRO A 44 1.03 -11.53 -5.53
N ARG A 45 0.79 -11.26 -4.26
CA ARG A 45 0.54 -9.91 -3.75
C ARG A 45 1.48 -9.62 -2.62
N SER A 46 1.76 -8.35 -2.43
CA SER A 46 2.60 -7.86 -1.34
C SER A 46 1.89 -6.77 -0.59
N LEU A 47 2.28 -6.59 0.65
CA LEU A 47 1.78 -5.54 1.51
C LEU A 47 2.93 -4.58 1.80
N ALA A 48 2.74 -3.32 1.44
CA ALA A 48 3.71 -2.26 1.73
C ALA A 48 3.20 -1.47 2.93
N ILE A 49 3.98 -1.46 4.01
CA ILE A 49 3.64 -0.75 5.22
C ILE A 49 4.61 0.42 5.37
N GLY A 50 4.06 1.62 5.49
CA GLY A 50 4.89 2.81 5.60
C GLY A 50 4.12 3.97 6.19
N ARG A 51 4.77 5.13 6.24
CA ARG A 51 4.19 6.34 6.82
C ARG A 51 4.03 7.42 5.76
N ILE A 52 2.88 8.09 5.82
CA ILE A 52 2.61 9.29 5.04
C ILE A 52 2.10 10.32 6.02
N ARG A 53 2.82 11.44 6.17
CA ARG A 53 2.44 12.54 7.07
C ARG A 53 2.16 12.06 8.49
N GLY A 54 3.02 11.17 8.99
CA GLY A 54 2.95 10.69 10.36
C GLY A 54 1.94 9.58 10.61
N ARG A 55 1.19 9.16 9.61
CA ARG A 55 0.21 8.08 9.73
C ARG A 55 0.70 6.84 9.01
N HIS A 56 0.42 5.68 9.61
CA HIS A 56 0.82 4.41 9.03
C HIS A 56 -0.27 3.87 8.10
N TRP A 57 0.15 3.47 6.90
CA TRP A 57 -0.74 2.93 5.88
C TRP A 57 -0.21 1.60 5.39
N ALA A 58 -1.12 0.77 4.93
CA ALA A 58 -0.79 -0.53 4.34
C ALA A 58 -1.41 -0.59 2.94
N ALA A 59 -0.56 -0.79 1.94
CA ALA A 59 -0.99 -0.86 0.55
C ALA A 59 -0.77 -2.27 0.02
N VAL A 60 -1.82 -2.86 -0.54
CA VAL A 60 -1.71 -4.14 -1.24
C VAL A 60 -1.38 -3.84 -2.69
N PHE A 61 -0.35 -4.49 -3.20
CA PHE A 61 0.06 -4.31 -4.58
C PHE A 61 0.57 -5.61 -5.18
N THR A 62 0.67 -5.62 -6.50
CA THR A 62 1.21 -6.77 -7.24
C THR A 62 2.11 -6.25 -8.37
N PRO A 63 3.19 -6.97 -8.70
CA PRO A 63 4.01 -6.57 -9.85
C PRO A 63 3.25 -6.79 -11.16
N ARG A 64 3.44 -5.87 -12.10
CA ARG A 64 2.90 -5.94 -13.46
C ARG A 64 3.99 -5.55 -14.42
N GLY A 65 4.79 -6.52 -14.92
CA GLY A 65 5.95 -6.21 -15.71
C GLY A 65 6.92 -5.35 -14.91
N GLU A 66 7.23 -4.16 -15.41
CA GLU A 66 8.11 -3.23 -14.70
C GLU A 66 7.33 -2.28 -13.78
N ASN A 67 6.00 -2.40 -13.76
CA ASN A 67 5.13 -1.54 -12.96
C ASN A 67 4.72 -2.21 -11.67
N LEU A 68 4.22 -1.39 -10.75
CA LEU A 68 3.53 -1.86 -9.55
C LEU A 68 2.06 -1.49 -9.66
N ARG A 69 1.19 -2.49 -9.54
CA ARG A 69 -0.24 -2.24 -9.55
C ARG A 69 -0.76 -2.17 -8.13
N ILE A 70 -1.27 -0.99 -7.74
CA ILE A 70 -1.88 -0.79 -6.42
C ILE A 70 -3.31 -1.32 -6.48
N ILE A 71 -3.66 -2.14 -5.49
CA ILE A 71 -4.95 -2.81 -5.43
C ILE A 71 -5.86 -2.22 -4.36
N SER A 72 -5.29 -1.92 -3.19
CA SER A 72 -6.04 -1.31 -2.09
C SER A 72 -5.09 -0.65 -1.11
N VAL A 73 -5.58 0.35 -0.39
CA VAL A 73 -4.80 1.05 0.64
C VAL A 73 -5.71 1.29 1.83
N ARG A 74 -5.22 1.02 3.02
CA ARG A 74 -5.95 1.24 4.26
C ARG A 74 -5.00 1.65 5.37
N ARG A 75 -5.54 2.14 6.46
CA ARG A 75 -4.73 2.39 7.65
C ARG A 75 -4.10 1.07 8.09
N ALA A 76 -2.85 1.14 8.50
CA ALA A 76 -2.15 -0.04 8.99
C ALA A 76 -2.80 -0.53 10.30
N ARG A 77 -2.84 -1.83 10.46
CA ARG A 77 -3.33 -2.46 11.69
C ARG A 77 -2.23 -2.40 12.75
N LYS A 78 -2.63 -2.62 14.00
CA LYS A 78 -1.70 -2.56 15.12
C LYS A 78 -0.46 -3.44 14.92
N GLU A 79 -0.67 -4.69 14.49
CA GLU A 79 0.43 -5.64 14.28
C GLU A 79 1.36 -5.17 13.14
N GLU A 80 0.79 -4.52 12.13
CA GLU A 80 1.56 -3.99 10.99
C GLU A 80 2.42 -2.81 11.43
N VAL A 81 1.85 -1.93 12.25
CA VAL A 81 2.60 -0.81 12.82
C VAL A 81 3.77 -1.33 13.66
N GLU A 82 3.53 -2.35 14.48
CA GLU A 82 4.57 -2.94 15.31
C GLU A 82 5.69 -3.54 14.46
N LEU A 83 5.34 -4.24 13.38
CA LEU A 83 6.35 -4.77 12.46
C LEU A 83 7.18 -3.65 11.84
N TYR A 84 6.52 -2.60 11.38
CA TYR A 84 7.18 -1.47 10.75
C TYR A 84 8.09 -0.73 11.74
N GLU A 85 7.64 -0.51 12.96
CA GLU A 85 8.42 0.20 13.98
C GLU A 85 9.50 -0.67 14.64
N GLY A 86 9.49 -1.97 14.39
CA GLY A 86 10.47 -2.87 14.95
C GLY A 86 10.24 -3.19 16.42
N ILE A 87 9.00 -3.18 16.82
CA ILE A 87 8.64 -3.43 18.21
C ILE A 87 8.38 -4.91 18.46
#